data_9d52cb2616d803d7b0ff36b916f716ed
#
_entry.id   9d52cb2616d803d7b0ff36b916f716ed
#
_cell.length_a   1.000
_cell.length_b   1.000
_cell.length_c   1.000
_cell.angle_alpha   90.00
_cell.angle_beta   90.00
_cell.angle_gamma   90.00
#
_symmetry.space_group_name_H-M   'P 1'
#
loop_
_entity.id
_entity.type
_entity.pdbx_description
1 polymer ?
#
loop_
_entity_poly.entity_id
_entity_poly.type
_entity_poly.pdbx_seq_one_letter_code
_entity_poly.pdbx_strand_id
1 'polypeptide(L)'
;MPFFTTDDRVRLYYDVTGSGPPLILIHGLTASSLYFHKQIPEFSSRFSVVAPDLRGHGRSESSDDHLTIARLAEDLRQLMDFLQIDCFSVVGWSMGAHVIFEFIKRYGCGRIDKIAIIDMAPRLLKSEDWSFGLPGVASRRPGDFGHEDNLLVLSSML
;
A
#
# COMPACT_ATOMS: atom_id res chain seq x y z
N MET A 1 17.15 5.06 12.76
CA MET A 1 16.70 5.86 11.60
C MET A 1 15.50 5.15 10.99
N PRO A 2 14.48 5.84 10.54
CA PRO A 2 13.22 5.24 10.13
C PRO A 2 13.29 4.62 8.71
N PHE A 3 14.23 3.72 8.48
CA PHE A 3 14.37 2.94 7.26
C PHE A 3 14.61 1.47 7.59
N PHE A 4 14.01 0.58 6.80
CA PHE A 4 14.40 -0.82 6.76
C PHE A 4 14.77 -1.21 5.33
N THR A 5 15.52 -2.28 5.17
CA THR A 5 15.97 -2.78 3.87
C THR A 5 15.27 -4.09 3.57
N THR A 6 14.61 -4.13 2.42
CA THR A 6 13.91 -5.33 1.94
C THR A 6 14.89 -6.41 1.48
N ASP A 7 14.39 -7.62 1.21
CA ASP A 7 15.16 -8.77 0.72
C ASP A 7 15.86 -8.50 -0.64
N ASP A 8 15.25 -7.65 -1.48
CA ASP A 8 15.79 -7.18 -2.75
C ASP A 8 16.63 -5.88 -2.61
N ARG A 9 17.02 -5.52 -1.38
CA ARG A 9 17.94 -4.43 -1.03
C ARG A 9 17.40 -3.01 -1.29
N VAL A 10 16.12 -2.82 -1.41
CA VAL A 10 15.49 -1.50 -1.50
C VAL A 10 15.24 -0.95 -0.10
N ARG A 11 15.61 0.31 0.13
CA ARG A 11 15.43 0.98 1.43
C ARG A 11 14.06 1.66 1.46
N LEU A 12 13.22 1.24 2.38
CA LEU A 12 11.88 1.78 2.56
C LEU A 12 11.81 2.59 3.85
N TYR A 13 11.25 3.79 3.72
CA TYR A 13 10.99 4.67 4.84
C TYR A 13 9.70 4.26 5.56
N TYR A 14 9.72 4.36 6.88
CA TYR A 14 8.53 4.25 7.71
C TYR A 14 8.64 5.18 8.92
N ASP A 15 7.50 5.60 9.44
CA ASP A 15 7.40 6.36 10.69
C ASP A 15 6.62 5.54 11.71
N VAL A 16 7.00 5.62 12.99
CA VAL A 16 6.26 5.01 14.10
C VAL A 16 5.99 6.09 15.14
N THR A 17 4.72 6.31 15.45
CA THR A 17 4.31 7.35 16.39
C THR A 17 3.29 6.79 17.39
N GLY A 18 3.45 7.13 18.67
CA GLY A 18 2.57 6.68 19.74
C GLY A 18 2.94 5.32 20.31
N SER A 19 2.05 4.78 21.12
CA SER A 19 2.19 3.48 21.78
C SER A 19 0.81 2.81 21.92
N GLY A 20 0.79 1.48 21.97
CA GLY A 20 -0.44 0.70 22.06
C GLY A 20 -0.56 -0.32 20.94
N PRO A 21 -1.78 -0.82 20.62
CA PRO A 21 -1.98 -1.76 19.53
C PRO A 21 -1.51 -1.20 18.18
N PRO A 22 -0.84 -2.00 17.33
CA PRO A 22 -0.35 -1.53 16.05
C PRO A 22 -1.47 -1.13 15.09
N LEU A 23 -1.34 0.05 14.49
CA LEU A 23 -2.21 0.57 13.43
C LEU A 23 -1.36 0.99 12.23
N ILE A 24 -1.56 0.32 11.10
CA ILE A 24 -0.80 0.58 9.88
C ILE A 24 -1.61 1.47 8.96
N LEU A 25 -1.01 2.56 8.46
CA LEU A 25 -1.65 3.50 7.52
C LEU A 25 -0.96 3.43 6.16
N ILE A 26 -1.65 2.90 5.14
CA ILE A 26 -1.11 2.68 3.80
C ILE A 26 -1.72 3.70 2.83
N HIS A 27 -0.87 4.55 2.25
CA HIS A 27 -1.27 5.62 1.35
C HIS A 27 -1.59 5.15 -0.07
N GLY A 28 -2.20 6.04 -0.87
CA GLY A 28 -2.53 5.82 -2.26
C GLY A 28 -1.37 6.09 -3.24
N LEU A 29 -1.64 5.90 -4.53
CA LEU A 29 -0.70 6.22 -5.60
C LEU A 29 -0.33 7.71 -5.57
N THR A 30 0.91 8.03 -5.89
CA THR A 30 1.50 9.40 -5.88
C THR A 30 1.48 10.11 -4.52
N ALA A 31 1.07 9.41 -3.46
CA ALA A 31 1.05 9.93 -2.10
C ALA A 31 2.26 9.48 -1.28
N SER A 32 2.24 9.74 0.00
CA SER A 32 3.22 9.28 0.99
C SER A 32 2.58 9.25 2.38
N SER A 33 3.31 8.81 3.39
CA SER A 33 2.88 8.87 4.80
C SER A 33 2.46 10.29 5.25
N LEU A 34 2.97 11.34 4.61
CA LEU A 34 2.61 12.73 4.90
C LEU A 34 1.12 13.04 4.68
N TYR A 35 0.41 12.27 3.86
CA TYR A 35 -1.04 12.45 3.70
C TYR A 35 -1.82 12.15 4.98
N PHE A 36 -1.24 11.40 5.89
CA PHE A 36 -1.83 11.10 7.20
C PHE A 36 -1.42 12.07 8.31
N HIS A 37 -0.85 13.23 7.98
CA HIS A 37 -0.34 14.21 8.95
C HIS A 37 -1.39 14.71 9.96
N LYS A 38 -2.68 14.65 9.63
CA LYS A 38 -3.78 14.99 10.54
C LYS A 38 -4.27 13.79 11.35
N GLN A 39 -4.23 12.60 10.78
CA GLN A 39 -4.72 11.36 11.38
C GLN A 39 -3.71 10.80 12.39
N ILE A 40 -2.40 10.88 12.08
CA ILE A 40 -1.35 10.34 12.94
C ILE A 40 -1.40 10.92 14.37
N PRO A 41 -1.48 12.25 14.59
CA PRO A 41 -1.55 12.80 15.94
C PRO A 41 -2.76 12.28 16.74
N GLU A 42 -3.91 12.14 16.09
CA GLU A 42 -5.14 11.65 16.74
C GLU A 42 -5.02 10.16 17.09
N PHE A 43 -4.60 9.34 16.14
CA PHE A 43 -4.51 7.89 16.35
C PHE A 43 -3.37 7.50 17.30
N SER A 44 -2.27 8.23 17.29
CA SER A 44 -1.11 7.95 18.15
C SER A 44 -1.37 8.13 19.64
N SER A 45 -2.49 8.76 20.00
CA SER A 45 -2.95 8.83 21.39
C SER A 45 -3.40 7.46 21.94
N ARG A 46 -3.73 6.50 21.06
CA ARG A 46 -4.29 5.18 21.43
C ARG A 46 -3.61 4.00 20.72
N PHE A 47 -2.84 4.26 19.68
CA PHE A 47 -2.21 3.23 18.84
C PHE A 47 -0.72 3.51 18.65
N SER A 48 0.02 2.45 18.41
CA SER A 48 1.34 2.55 17.78
C SER A 48 1.10 2.64 16.27
N VAL A 49 1.10 3.87 15.74
CA VAL A 49 0.81 4.14 14.33
C VAL A 49 2.07 3.94 13.51
N VAL A 50 2.03 3.02 12.54
CA VAL A 50 3.09 2.79 11.56
C VAL A 50 2.63 3.32 10.21
N ALA A 51 3.36 4.29 9.67
CA ALA A 51 3.05 4.91 8.39
C ALA A 51 4.25 4.77 7.43
N PRO A 52 4.30 3.71 6.60
CA PRO A 52 5.33 3.57 5.59
C PRO A 52 5.11 4.50 4.41
N ASP A 53 6.20 4.94 3.79
CA ASP A 53 6.19 5.37 2.39
C ASP A 53 6.39 4.11 1.53
N LEU A 54 5.42 3.81 0.68
CA LEU A 54 5.50 2.64 -0.20
C LEU A 54 6.68 2.76 -1.18
N ARG A 55 7.19 1.64 -1.65
CA ARG A 55 8.24 1.57 -2.68
C ARG A 55 7.93 2.55 -3.82
N GLY A 56 8.93 3.34 -4.25
CA GLY A 56 8.79 4.34 -5.30
C GLY A 56 8.01 5.60 -4.90
N HIS A 57 7.66 5.77 -3.61
CA HIS A 57 6.90 6.90 -3.11
C HIS A 57 7.62 7.58 -1.93
N GLY A 58 7.34 8.86 -1.77
CA GLY A 58 7.83 9.65 -0.64
C GLY A 58 9.35 9.61 -0.50
N ARG A 59 9.83 9.11 0.65
CA ARG A 59 11.25 8.96 1.00
C ARG A 59 11.81 7.56 0.74
N SER A 60 10.95 6.62 0.33
CA SER A 60 11.36 5.27 -0.04
C SER A 60 12.05 5.24 -1.39
N GLU A 61 13.04 4.35 -1.51
CA GLU A 61 13.69 4.09 -2.78
C GLU A 61 12.75 3.38 -3.75
N SER A 62 13.04 3.52 -5.04
CA SER A 62 12.40 2.78 -6.12
C SER A 62 13.35 1.69 -6.65
N SER A 63 12.78 0.64 -7.22
CA SER A 63 13.50 -0.26 -8.12
C SER A 63 12.77 -0.25 -9.47
N ASP A 64 13.51 -0.10 -10.55
CA ASP A 64 12.95 0.07 -11.89
C ASP A 64 12.13 -1.14 -12.37
N ASP A 65 12.34 -2.33 -11.79
CA ASP A 65 11.81 -3.59 -12.32
C ASP A 65 10.63 -4.21 -11.53
N HIS A 66 10.24 -3.65 -10.37
CA HIS A 66 9.35 -4.39 -9.45
C HIS A 66 8.29 -3.53 -8.74
N LEU A 67 7.75 -2.51 -9.39
CA LEU A 67 6.65 -1.75 -8.79
C LEU A 67 5.31 -2.43 -9.10
N THR A 68 4.98 -3.48 -8.39
CA THR A 68 3.70 -4.20 -8.48
C THR A 68 2.98 -4.21 -7.14
N ILE A 69 1.66 -4.34 -7.13
CA ILE A 69 0.87 -4.49 -5.89
C ILE A 69 1.34 -5.71 -5.10
N ALA A 70 1.71 -6.77 -5.81
CA ALA A 70 2.27 -7.97 -5.21
C ALA A 70 3.57 -7.71 -4.44
N ARG A 71 4.47 -6.88 -4.99
CA ARG A 71 5.70 -6.49 -4.32
C ARG A 71 5.43 -5.55 -3.14
N LEU A 72 4.51 -4.61 -3.28
CA LEU A 72 4.13 -3.72 -2.18
C LEU A 72 3.52 -4.50 -1.00
N ALA A 73 2.76 -5.56 -1.27
CA ALA A 73 2.24 -6.45 -0.23
C ALA A 73 3.35 -7.26 0.47
N GLU A 74 4.36 -7.71 -0.29
CA GLU A 74 5.54 -8.36 0.28
C GLU A 74 6.38 -7.39 1.11
N ASP A 75 6.57 -6.15 0.64
CA ASP A 75 7.26 -5.10 1.40
C ASP A 75 6.55 -4.82 2.73
N LEU A 76 5.22 -4.77 2.73
CA LEU A 76 4.43 -4.64 3.95
C LEU A 76 4.66 -5.82 4.91
N ARG A 77 4.65 -7.05 4.40
CA ARG A 77 4.92 -8.23 5.21
C ARG A 77 6.30 -8.16 5.86
N GLN A 78 7.32 -7.81 5.08
CA GLN A 78 8.70 -7.70 5.58
C GLN A 78 8.85 -6.57 6.60
N LEU A 79 8.15 -5.44 6.42
CA LEU A 79 8.13 -4.36 7.42
C LEU A 79 7.51 -4.84 8.73
N MET A 80 6.39 -5.58 8.69
CA MET A 80 5.76 -6.12 9.90
C MET A 80 6.68 -7.11 10.61
N ASP A 81 7.38 -7.98 9.87
CA ASP A 81 8.36 -8.91 10.44
C ASP A 81 9.55 -8.17 11.04
N PHE A 82 10.09 -7.16 10.35
CA PHE A 82 11.17 -6.32 10.85
C PHE A 82 10.82 -5.60 12.16
N LEU A 83 9.58 -5.12 12.27
CA LEU A 83 9.06 -4.45 13.46
C LEU A 83 8.57 -5.43 14.54
N GLN A 84 8.61 -6.74 14.29
CA GLN A 84 8.11 -7.80 15.17
C GLN A 84 6.62 -7.60 15.54
N ILE A 85 5.82 -7.18 14.56
CA ILE A 85 4.37 -6.96 14.71
C ILE A 85 3.64 -8.21 14.21
N ASP A 86 3.13 -9.03 15.10
CA ASP A 86 2.41 -10.28 14.77
C ASP A 86 0.94 -10.06 14.45
N CYS A 87 0.32 -9.04 15.05
CA CYS A 87 -1.08 -8.70 14.84
C CYS A 87 -1.27 -7.17 14.75
N PHE A 88 -2.04 -6.71 13.78
CA PHE A 88 -2.23 -5.28 13.53
C PHE A 88 -3.59 -4.95 12.94
N SER A 89 -4.06 -3.72 13.20
CA SER A 89 -5.14 -3.11 12.41
C SER A 89 -4.53 -2.34 11.24
N VAL A 90 -5.24 -2.26 10.12
CA VAL A 90 -4.72 -1.60 8.90
C VAL A 90 -5.77 -0.74 8.22
N VAL A 91 -5.33 0.43 7.78
CA VAL A 91 -6.11 1.36 6.95
C VAL A 91 -5.41 1.48 5.60
N GLY A 92 -6.13 1.22 4.52
CA GLY A 92 -5.65 1.43 3.16
C GLY A 92 -6.47 2.46 2.41
N TRP A 93 -5.81 3.47 1.89
CA TRP A 93 -6.44 4.47 1.04
C TRP A 93 -6.07 4.24 -0.42
N SER A 94 -7.10 4.16 -1.31
CA SER A 94 -6.91 4.01 -2.75
C SER A 94 -5.99 2.81 -3.07
N MET A 95 -4.86 2.98 -3.74
CA MET A 95 -3.88 1.92 -4.00
C MET A 95 -3.48 1.15 -2.73
N GLY A 96 -3.40 1.81 -1.57
CA GLY A 96 -3.12 1.16 -0.29
C GLY A 96 -4.13 0.08 0.07
N ALA A 97 -5.38 0.19 -0.36
CA ALA A 97 -6.39 -0.85 -0.20
C ALA A 97 -6.08 -2.10 -1.06
N HIS A 98 -5.58 -1.91 -2.28
CA HIS A 98 -5.14 -3.04 -3.12
C HIS A 98 -3.95 -3.77 -2.51
N VAL A 99 -3.03 -3.05 -1.87
CA VAL A 99 -1.93 -3.67 -1.11
C VAL A 99 -2.48 -4.58 0.00
N ILE A 100 -3.52 -4.13 0.72
CA ILE A 100 -4.17 -4.95 1.76
C ILE A 100 -4.85 -6.18 1.14
N PHE A 101 -5.59 -6.03 0.04
CA PHE A 101 -6.26 -7.16 -0.62
C PHE A 101 -5.24 -8.19 -1.11
N GLU A 102 -4.15 -7.77 -1.71
CA GLU A 102 -3.09 -8.66 -2.16
C GLU A 102 -2.35 -9.31 -0.97
N PHE A 103 -2.14 -8.58 0.12
CA PHE A 103 -1.58 -9.14 1.35
C PHE A 103 -2.45 -10.29 1.87
N ILE A 104 -3.78 -10.07 1.96
CA ILE A 104 -4.72 -11.10 2.41
C ILE A 104 -4.72 -12.32 1.48
N LYS A 105 -4.72 -12.09 0.18
CA LYS A 105 -4.68 -13.14 -0.83
C LYS A 105 -3.44 -14.03 -0.71
N ARG A 106 -2.27 -13.45 -0.40
CA ARG A 106 -0.99 -14.15 -0.32
C ARG A 106 -0.74 -14.79 1.04
N TYR A 107 -1.07 -14.09 2.12
CA TYR A 107 -0.64 -14.45 3.47
C TYR A 107 -1.81 -14.75 4.40
N GLY A 108 -3.05 -14.60 3.92
CA GLY A 108 -4.25 -14.74 4.74
C GLY A 108 -4.48 -13.54 5.66
N CYS A 109 -5.54 -13.61 6.45
CA CYS A 109 -5.94 -12.56 7.39
C CYS A 109 -5.52 -12.82 8.84
N GLY A 110 -4.75 -13.87 9.11
CA GLY A 110 -4.42 -14.29 10.49
C GLY A 110 -3.66 -13.27 11.32
N ARG A 111 -2.96 -12.31 10.67
CA ARG A 111 -2.24 -11.22 11.33
C ARG A 111 -3.04 -9.91 11.39
N ILE A 112 -4.23 -9.85 10.83
CA ILE A 112 -5.02 -8.62 10.73
C ILE A 112 -6.19 -8.67 11.71
N ASP A 113 -6.20 -7.75 12.67
CA ASP A 113 -7.30 -7.59 13.63
C ASP A 113 -8.49 -6.84 12.99
N LYS A 114 -8.23 -5.68 12.39
CA LYS A 114 -9.27 -4.85 11.75
C LYS A 114 -8.77 -4.23 10.46
N ILE A 115 -9.68 -4.03 9.52
CA ILE A 115 -9.41 -3.41 8.23
C ILE A 115 -10.35 -2.22 8.02
N ALA A 116 -9.79 -1.10 7.57
CA ALA A 116 -10.56 0.00 7.02
C ALA A 116 -10.08 0.28 5.58
N ILE A 117 -11.01 0.28 4.65
CA ILE A 117 -10.79 0.57 3.23
C ILE A 117 -11.38 1.94 2.92
N ILE A 118 -10.57 2.82 2.37
CA ILE A 118 -10.96 4.18 2.02
C ILE A 118 -10.82 4.37 0.52
N ASP A 119 -11.93 4.74 -0.12
CA ASP A 119 -12.01 5.15 -1.52
C ASP A 119 -11.42 4.12 -2.49
N MET A 120 -11.83 2.84 -2.34
CA MET A 120 -11.42 1.77 -3.25
C MET A 120 -12.38 0.59 -3.21
N ALA A 121 -12.61 0.00 -4.39
CA ALA A 121 -13.34 -1.24 -4.56
C ALA A 121 -12.39 -2.45 -4.60
N PRO A 122 -12.88 -3.66 -4.26
CA PRO A 122 -12.07 -4.88 -4.31
C PRO A 122 -11.54 -5.22 -5.71
N ARG A 123 -12.23 -4.78 -6.75
CA ARG A 123 -11.81 -4.91 -8.16
C ARG A 123 -11.76 -3.53 -8.79
N LEU A 124 -10.61 -3.19 -9.37
CA LEU A 124 -10.40 -1.90 -10.02
C LEU A 124 -11.12 -1.81 -11.36
N LEU A 125 -11.08 -2.87 -12.16
CA LEU A 125 -11.63 -2.87 -13.53
C LEU A 125 -13.01 -3.54 -13.57
N LYS A 126 -13.86 -3.05 -14.48
CA LYS A 126 -15.12 -3.70 -14.81
C LYS A 126 -14.87 -5.07 -15.44
N SER A 127 -15.74 -6.02 -15.09
CA SER A 127 -15.83 -7.34 -15.72
C SER A 127 -17.31 -7.69 -15.87
N GLU A 128 -17.63 -8.80 -16.55
CA GLU A 128 -19.03 -9.24 -16.75
C GLU A 128 -19.79 -9.39 -15.43
N ASP A 129 -19.10 -9.84 -14.37
CA ASP A 129 -19.63 -10.04 -13.02
C ASP A 129 -19.40 -8.86 -12.07
N TRP A 130 -18.80 -7.73 -12.54
CA TRP A 130 -18.46 -6.57 -11.72
C TRP A 130 -18.62 -5.25 -12.50
N SER A 131 -19.78 -4.60 -12.30
CA SER A 131 -20.13 -3.36 -13.03
C SER A 131 -19.59 -2.08 -12.36
N PHE A 132 -19.10 -2.14 -11.12
CA PHE A 132 -18.69 -0.97 -10.32
C PHE A 132 -17.23 -0.54 -10.54
N GLY A 133 -16.45 -1.31 -11.28
CA GLY A 133 -15.06 -0.96 -11.57
C GLY A 133 -14.93 0.18 -12.61
N LEU A 134 -13.72 0.68 -12.76
CA LEU A 134 -13.37 1.60 -13.84
C LEU A 134 -13.58 0.92 -15.20
N PRO A 135 -14.00 1.67 -16.25
CA PRO A 135 -14.02 1.13 -17.59
C PRO A 135 -12.62 0.60 -17.92
N GLY A 136 -12.53 -0.66 -18.35
CA GLY A 136 -11.26 -1.23 -18.77
C GLY A 136 -10.66 -0.34 -19.85
N VAL A 137 -9.40 0.01 -19.73
CA VAL A 137 -8.65 0.60 -20.84
C VAL A 137 -8.51 -0.52 -21.86
N ALA A 138 -9.34 -0.45 -22.90
CA ALA A 138 -9.28 -1.42 -23.98
C ALA A 138 -7.83 -1.48 -24.47
N SER A 139 -7.22 -2.64 -24.31
CA SER A 139 -5.96 -3.11 -24.90
C SER A 139 -5.14 -2.05 -25.65
N ARG A 140 -4.53 -1.10 -24.94
CA ARG A 140 -3.44 -0.31 -25.50
C ARG A 140 -2.15 -1.13 -25.34
N ARG A 141 -1.36 -1.19 -26.41
CA ARG A 141 -0.10 -1.94 -26.43
C ARG A 141 0.95 -1.24 -25.53
N PRO A 142 1.89 -1.98 -24.94
CA PRO A 142 3.06 -1.35 -24.30
C PRO A 142 3.76 -0.45 -25.33
N GLY A 143 3.84 0.84 -25.07
CA GLY A 143 4.40 1.86 -25.97
C GLY A 143 3.45 2.98 -26.39
N ASP A 144 2.15 2.85 -26.16
CA ASP A 144 1.15 3.89 -26.47
C ASP A 144 1.00 4.96 -25.38
N PHE A 145 1.93 5.03 -24.42
CA PHE A 145 1.82 5.85 -23.23
C PHE A 145 2.63 7.14 -23.34
N GLY A 146 1.95 8.27 -23.37
CA GLY A 146 2.54 9.58 -23.14
C GLY A 146 2.76 9.83 -21.64
N HIS A 147 3.57 10.84 -21.31
CA HIS A 147 3.92 11.23 -19.93
C HIS A 147 2.73 11.61 -19.00
N GLU A 148 1.49 11.59 -19.51
CA GLU A 148 0.28 12.03 -18.79
C GLU A 148 -0.62 10.88 -18.28
N ASP A 149 -0.31 9.62 -18.59
CA ASP A 149 -1.20 8.48 -18.29
C ASP A 149 -0.80 7.70 -17.01
N ASN A 150 -0.67 8.39 -15.88
CA ASN A 150 -0.41 7.76 -14.58
C ASN A 150 -1.49 6.75 -14.13
N LEU A 151 -2.69 6.79 -14.71
CA LEU A 151 -3.75 5.80 -14.47
C LEU A 151 -3.47 4.43 -15.10
N LEU A 152 -2.60 4.37 -16.10
CA LEU A 152 -2.25 3.15 -16.82
C LEU A 152 -1.18 2.31 -16.12
N VAL A 153 -0.36 2.93 -15.29
CA VAL A 153 0.58 2.20 -14.42
C VAL A 153 -0.16 1.26 -13.48
N LEU A 154 -1.37 1.63 -13.03
CA LEU A 154 -2.20 0.77 -12.17
C LEU A 154 -2.68 -0.51 -12.88
N SER A 155 -2.95 -0.49 -14.18
CA SER A 155 -3.41 -1.68 -14.92
C SER A 155 -2.29 -2.69 -15.17
N SER A 156 -1.04 -2.24 -15.23
CA SER A 156 0.14 -3.11 -15.35
C SER A 156 0.65 -3.60 -13.98
N MET A 157 0.18 -2.98 -12.89
CA MET A 157 0.53 -3.33 -11.51
C MET A 157 -0.42 -4.36 -10.89
N LEU A 158 -1.54 -4.68 -11.55
CA LEU A 158 -2.53 -5.67 -11.12
C LEU A 158 -2.33 -7.01 -11.83
#